data_080eb7d98293de4eab614432f99d5594
#
_entry.id   080eb7d98293de4eab614432f99d5594
#
_cell.length_a   1.000
_cell.length_b   1.000
_cell.length_c   1.000
_cell.angle_alpha   90.00
_cell.angle_beta   90.00
_cell.angle_gamma   90.00
#
_symmetry.space_group_name_H-M   'P 1'
#
loop_
_entity.id
_entity.type
_entity.pdbx_description
1 polymer ?
#
loop_
_entity_poly.entity_id
_entity_poly.type
_entity_poly.pdbx_seq_one_letter_code
_entity_poly.pdbx_strand_id
1 'polypeptide(L)'
;MLLEMAADGFGERVAVGTSTDGLTFSDLRRHATAAAARLQVSRPTVALLAETSPLVPVALFAAAWTGVPYAPLNYRLPADAREALLARLAPVELADDSWLDAPSAGSDPFPDDPTGPAVLLFTSGTTAEPKAATLAHDQLLAYIFNTVEFASADEREAVLVAVPPFHIAGVAAMLSSTYAGRRVVPLPHFSPEAWLALTAREGVTHAFVVPTMLARIVARLEEDPDLDVSSLRHLAYGGSRMPPPILERALTGFPNAEFVNAYGLTETSSTVCILGPDDHRAAQHSDDATVRARLGSVGRPVPGVEVRIVDGEIQVSGAQVSGDYVGQGSQRDPDGWLHTGDRGHIDADGYVFVEGRGDDTIIRGGENLAPAEIEDVLLRHPAVAGAAVVGLPDEEWGEQVAAMVVARPGASIDPDDLRGHVREHLGSLKTPQVLVVTDELPHTATGKILRREVRAGLAAHR
;
A
#
# COMPACT_ATOMS: atom_id res chain seq x y z
N MET A 1 19.05 -15.49 -4.68
CA MET A 1 19.49 -15.39 -3.28
C MET A 1 18.33 -15.61 -2.31
N LEU A 2 17.32 -14.71 -2.12
CA LEU A 2 16.25 -14.87 -1.12
C LEU A 2 15.52 -16.23 -1.23
N LEU A 3 15.10 -16.62 -2.44
CA LEU A 3 14.42 -17.90 -2.67
C LEU A 3 15.30 -19.10 -2.41
N GLU A 4 16.59 -19.04 -2.71
CA GLU A 4 17.55 -20.11 -2.42
C GLU A 4 17.70 -20.28 -0.90
N MET A 5 17.94 -19.18 -0.18
CA MET A 5 18.02 -19.20 1.29
C MET A 5 16.76 -19.80 1.92
N ALA A 6 15.59 -19.43 1.41
CA ALA A 6 14.32 -19.94 1.90
C ALA A 6 14.13 -21.44 1.59
N ALA A 7 14.42 -21.87 0.35
CA ALA A 7 14.30 -23.26 -0.05
C ALA A 7 15.30 -24.18 0.68
N ASP A 8 16.50 -23.68 0.97
CA ASP A 8 17.51 -24.44 1.73
C ASP A 8 17.21 -24.46 3.24
N GLY A 9 16.64 -23.37 3.78
CA GLY A 9 16.33 -23.25 5.22
C GLY A 9 15.05 -23.97 5.66
N PHE A 10 14.00 -23.94 4.81
CA PHE A 10 12.66 -24.44 5.15
C PHE A 10 11.88 -24.98 3.92
N GLY A 11 12.58 -25.73 3.07
CA GLY A 11 12.09 -26.19 1.76
C GLY A 11 10.73 -26.88 1.77
N GLU A 12 10.41 -27.67 2.79
CA GLU A 12 9.15 -28.41 2.92
C GLU A 12 7.97 -27.57 3.46
N ARG A 13 8.22 -26.36 3.97
CA ARG A 13 7.15 -25.47 4.39
C ARG A 13 6.40 -24.93 3.17
N VAL A 14 5.09 -24.74 3.30
CA VAL A 14 4.29 -24.07 2.28
C VAL A 14 4.70 -22.60 2.18
N ALA A 15 5.13 -22.18 1.00
CA ALA A 15 5.49 -20.80 0.68
C ALA A 15 4.26 -19.96 0.28
N VAL A 16 3.38 -20.54 -0.57
CA VAL A 16 2.19 -19.84 -1.08
C VAL A 16 1.04 -20.82 -1.31
N GLY A 17 -0.15 -20.44 -0.85
CA GLY A 17 -1.37 -21.25 -0.97
C GLY A 17 -2.03 -21.50 0.38
N THR A 18 -2.97 -22.46 0.40
CA THR A 18 -3.61 -22.93 1.62
C THR A 18 -2.68 -23.83 2.42
N SER A 19 -3.06 -24.18 3.65
CA SER A 19 -2.29 -25.09 4.49
C SER A 19 -2.23 -26.52 3.95
N THR A 20 -3.15 -26.90 3.07
CA THR A 20 -3.29 -28.27 2.52
C THR A 20 -3.06 -28.34 1.01
N ASP A 21 -3.09 -27.20 0.32
CA ASP A 21 -2.92 -27.13 -1.14
C ASP A 21 -2.14 -25.86 -1.46
N GLY A 22 -0.83 -25.99 -1.61
CA GLY A 22 0.07 -24.88 -1.86
C GLY A 22 1.43 -25.36 -2.34
N LEU A 23 2.20 -24.42 -2.89
CA LEU A 23 3.60 -24.66 -3.26
C LEU A 23 4.49 -24.52 -2.02
N THR A 24 5.32 -25.52 -1.76
CA THR A 24 6.40 -25.40 -0.77
C THR A 24 7.51 -24.47 -1.28
N PHE A 25 8.45 -24.05 -0.41
CA PHE A 25 9.59 -23.26 -0.87
C PHE A 25 10.47 -24.03 -1.87
N SER A 26 10.60 -25.36 -1.72
CA SER A 26 11.24 -26.21 -2.72
C SER A 26 10.47 -26.26 -4.04
N ASP A 27 9.13 -26.32 -3.99
CA ASP A 27 8.29 -26.26 -5.18
C ASP A 27 8.40 -24.91 -5.87
N LEU A 28 8.30 -23.82 -5.10
CA LEU A 28 8.45 -22.47 -5.62
C LEU A 28 9.78 -22.28 -6.36
N ARG A 29 10.90 -22.77 -5.78
CA ARG A 29 12.21 -22.76 -6.45
C ARG A 29 12.19 -23.57 -7.73
N ARG A 30 11.62 -24.77 -7.74
CA ARG A 30 11.54 -25.62 -8.96
C ARG A 30 10.74 -24.94 -10.07
N HIS A 31 9.59 -24.39 -9.76
CA HIS A 31 8.74 -23.70 -10.74
C HIS A 31 9.43 -22.43 -11.26
N ALA A 32 10.00 -21.61 -10.38
CA ALA A 32 10.72 -20.41 -10.76
C ALA A 32 11.92 -20.69 -11.67
N THR A 33 12.75 -21.70 -11.34
CA THR A 33 13.92 -22.07 -12.16
C THR A 33 13.56 -22.72 -13.49
N ALA A 34 12.47 -23.50 -13.55
CA ALA A 34 11.95 -24.05 -14.79
C ALA A 34 11.37 -22.96 -15.71
N ALA A 35 10.64 -21.99 -15.14
CA ALA A 35 10.17 -20.83 -15.89
C ALA A 35 11.34 -19.96 -16.36
N ALA A 36 12.37 -19.77 -15.53
CA ALA A 36 13.60 -19.05 -15.88
C ALA A 36 14.31 -19.64 -17.10
N ALA A 37 14.29 -20.97 -17.25
CA ALA A 37 14.89 -21.62 -18.44
C ALA A 37 14.26 -21.18 -19.77
N ARG A 38 12.98 -20.78 -19.76
CA ARG A 38 12.28 -20.25 -20.94
C ARG A 38 12.78 -18.84 -21.32
N LEU A 39 13.27 -18.08 -20.35
CA LEU A 39 13.65 -16.66 -20.50
C LEU A 39 15.10 -16.46 -20.97
N GLN A 40 15.93 -17.50 -20.91
CA GLN A 40 17.39 -17.37 -21.10
C GLN A 40 17.81 -16.89 -22.50
N VAL A 41 17.04 -17.21 -23.54
CA VAL A 41 17.44 -16.91 -24.93
C VAL A 41 17.15 -15.46 -25.32
N SER A 42 15.94 -14.97 -25.05
CA SER A 42 15.50 -13.62 -25.45
C SER A 42 15.62 -12.56 -24.37
N ARG A 43 15.78 -12.98 -23.11
CA ARG A 43 15.84 -12.10 -21.91
C ARG A 43 14.77 -10.99 -21.93
N PRO A 44 13.49 -11.33 -22.09
CA PRO A 44 12.41 -10.37 -22.15
C PRO A 44 12.07 -9.85 -20.75
N THR A 45 11.39 -8.70 -20.66
CA THR A 45 10.68 -8.34 -19.42
C THR A 45 9.59 -9.37 -19.13
N VAL A 46 9.51 -9.89 -17.91
CA VAL A 46 8.43 -10.79 -17.47
C VAL A 46 7.24 -9.94 -17.04
N ALA A 47 6.18 -9.95 -17.85
CA ALA A 47 4.92 -9.29 -17.48
C ALA A 47 3.95 -10.26 -16.81
N LEU A 48 3.17 -9.77 -15.85
CA LEU A 48 2.10 -10.53 -15.20
C LEU A 48 0.78 -9.74 -15.27
N LEU A 49 -0.26 -10.38 -15.83
CA LEU A 49 -1.63 -9.88 -15.88
C LEU A 49 -2.56 -10.84 -15.11
N ALA A 50 -2.29 -11.01 -13.83
CA ALA A 50 -3.03 -11.93 -12.98
C ALA A 50 -3.37 -11.31 -11.62
N GLU A 51 -4.34 -11.89 -10.97
CA GLU A 51 -4.67 -11.65 -9.58
C GLU A 51 -3.63 -12.29 -8.65
N THR A 52 -3.75 -11.98 -7.35
CA THR A 52 -2.88 -12.59 -6.34
C THR A 52 -3.09 -14.10 -6.31
N SER A 53 -2.07 -14.85 -6.68
CA SER A 53 -2.08 -16.32 -6.84
C SER A 53 -0.67 -16.89 -6.67
N PRO A 54 -0.47 -18.21 -6.66
CA PRO A 54 0.85 -18.84 -6.67
C PRO A 54 1.74 -18.46 -7.88
N LEU A 55 1.14 -18.04 -8.98
CA LEU A 55 1.88 -17.55 -10.16
C LEU A 55 2.71 -16.27 -9.87
N VAL A 56 2.23 -15.42 -8.95
CA VAL A 56 2.92 -14.15 -8.62
C VAL A 56 4.36 -14.38 -8.15
N PRO A 57 4.65 -15.16 -7.09
CA PRO A 57 6.02 -15.41 -6.67
C PRO A 57 6.80 -16.24 -7.68
N VAL A 58 6.19 -17.17 -8.42
CA VAL A 58 6.88 -17.91 -9.49
C VAL A 58 7.41 -16.96 -10.56
N ALA A 59 6.58 -16.04 -11.06
CA ALA A 59 6.97 -15.06 -12.08
C ALA A 59 8.04 -14.07 -11.55
N LEU A 60 7.87 -13.56 -10.32
CA LEU A 60 8.82 -12.66 -9.67
C LEU A 60 10.20 -13.30 -9.54
N PHE A 61 10.27 -14.54 -9.03
CA PHE A 61 11.55 -15.21 -8.82
C PHE A 61 12.17 -15.78 -10.10
N ALA A 62 11.37 -16.17 -11.10
CA ALA A 62 11.87 -16.55 -12.41
C ALA A 62 12.56 -15.37 -13.12
N ALA A 63 11.95 -14.19 -13.08
CA ALA A 63 12.55 -12.95 -13.59
C ALA A 63 13.85 -12.63 -12.85
N ALA A 64 13.82 -12.63 -11.52
CA ALA A 64 15.00 -12.38 -10.70
C ALA A 64 16.13 -13.40 -10.94
N TRP A 65 15.78 -14.68 -11.18
CA TRP A 65 16.73 -15.75 -11.47
C TRP A 65 17.52 -15.53 -12.77
N THR A 66 16.86 -14.94 -13.75
CA THR A 66 17.47 -14.64 -15.06
C THR A 66 18.04 -13.22 -15.18
N GLY A 67 17.88 -12.39 -14.12
CA GLY A 67 18.30 -11.00 -14.12
C GLY A 67 17.54 -10.16 -15.17
N VAL A 68 16.25 -10.48 -15.40
CA VAL A 68 15.36 -9.66 -16.23
C VAL A 68 14.31 -8.97 -15.37
N PRO A 69 13.75 -7.82 -15.80
CA PRO A 69 12.74 -7.12 -15.00
C PRO A 69 11.43 -7.93 -14.89
N TYR A 70 10.81 -7.90 -13.71
CA TYR A 70 9.43 -8.32 -13.47
C TYR A 70 8.51 -7.11 -13.50
N ALA A 71 7.44 -7.17 -14.30
CA ALA A 71 6.48 -6.09 -14.48
C ALA A 71 5.04 -6.59 -14.26
N PRO A 72 4.54 -6.60 -13.02
CA PRO A 72 3.12 -6.89 -12.78
C PRO A 72 2.26 -5.72 -13.22
N LEU A 73 1.31 -5.98 -14.10
CA LEU A 73 0.45 -4.98 -14.70
C LEU A 73 -0.95 -5.02 -14.09
N ASN A 74 -1.61 -3.86 -14.07
CA ASN A 74 -2.98 -3.77 -13.61
C ASN A 74 -3.93 -4.48 -14.57
N TYR A 75 -4.31 -5.70 -14.23
CA TYR A 75 -5.21 -6.56 -15.02
C TYR A 75 -6.64 -6.01 -15.13
N ARG A 76 -7.02 -5.00 -14.32
CA ARG A 76 -8.34 -4.36 -14.33
C ARG A 76 -8.45 -3.24 -15.36
N LEU A 77 -7.35 -2.85 -16.00
CA LEU A 77 -7.36 -1.86 -17.07
C LEU A 77 -8.10 -2.40 -18.31
N PRO A 78 -8.70 -1.51 -19.13
CA PRO A 78 -9.21 -1.86 -20.46
C PRO A 78 -8.14 -2.55 -21.33
N ALA A 79 -8.58 -3.35 -22.29
CA ALA A 79 -7.68 -4.17 -23.11
C ALA A 79 -6.64 -3.34 -23.88
N ASP A 80 -7.09 -2.25 -24.49
CA ASP A 80 -6.24 -1.29 -25.22
C ASP A 80 -5.15 -0.66 -24.34
N ALA A 81 -5.50 -0.31 -23.10
CA ALA A 81 -4.54 0.22 -22.14
C ALA A 81 -3.52 -0.85 -21.71
N ARG A 82 -3.94 -2.11 -21.53
CA ARG A 82 -3.03 -3.23 -21.22
C ARG A 82 -2.06 -3.50 -22.37
N GLU A 83 -2.57 -3.54 -23.62
CA GLU A 83 -1.76 -3.70 -24.83
C GLU A 83 -0.72 -2.57 -24.98
N ALA A 84 -1.12 -1.33 -24.73
CA ALA A 84 -0.21 -0.19 -24.74
C ALA A 84 0.93 -0.33 -23.70
N LEU A 85 0.62 -0.82 -22.49
CA LEU A 85 1.64 -1.06 -21.47
C LEU A 85 2.59 -2.20 -21.87
N LEU A 86 2.05 -3.31 -22.41
CA LEU A 86 2.87 -4.42 -22.90
C LEU A 86 3.81 -3.99 -24.03
N ALA A 87 3.33 -3.17 -24.97
CA ALA A 87 4.17 -2.64 -26.05
C ALA A 87 5.35 -1.80 -25.54
N ARG A 88 5.19 -1.08 -24.42
CA ARG A 88 6.26 -0.28 -23.79
C ARG A 88 7.32 -1.14 -23.11
N LEU A 89 7.01 -2.38 -22.77
CA LEU A 89 7.91 -3.32 -22.09
C LEU A 89 8.66 -4.25 -23.06
N ALA A 90 8.38 -4.16 -24.36
CA ALA A 90 8.94 -5.09 -25.37
C ALA A 90 10.49 -5.10 -25.39
N PRO A 91 11.14 -6.27 -25.52
CA PRO A 91 10.53 -7.59 -25.64
C PRO A 91 9.91 -8.05 -24.31
N VAL A 92 8.75 -8.70 -24.37
CA VAL A 92 7.98 -9.11 -23.19
C VAL A 92 7.60 -10.59 -23.30
N GLU A 93 7.68 -11.28 -22.17
CA GLU A 93 7.10 -12.62 -21.95
C GLU A 93 5.98 -12.50 -20.93
N LEU A 94 4.79 -12.99 -21.28
CA LEU A 94 3.64 -12.97 -20.39
C LEU A 94 3.60 -14.25 -19.56
N ALA A 95 3.76 -14.14 -18.25
CA ALA A 95 3.61 -15.26 -17.34
C ALA A 95 2.15 -15.69 -17.28
N ASP A 96 1.90 -16.98 -17.40
CA ASP A 96 0.58 -17.63 -17.35
C ASP A 96 0.60 -18.92 -16.51
N ASP A 97 -0.57 -19.54 -16.35
CA ASP A 97 -0.74 -20.71 -15.49
C ASP A 97 0.09 -21.92 -15.94
N SER A 98 0.59 -21.97 -17.18
CA SER A 98 1.51 -23.03 -17.62
C SER A 98 2.84 -23.03 -16.88
N TRP A 99 3.17 -21.94 -16.19
CA TRP A 99 4.35 -21.85 -15.33
C TRP A 99 4.17 -22.61 -14.00
N LEU A 100 2.93 -22.96 -13.67
CA LEU A 100 2.55 -23.79 -12.53
C LEU A 100 2.41 -25.29 -12.87
N ASP A 101 2.55 -25.66 -14.14
CA ASP A 101 2.56 -27.06 -14.58
C ASP A 101 3.80 -27.78 -14.01
N ALA A 102 3.80 -29.13 -14.08
CA ALA A 102 4.90 -29.94 -13.60
C ALA A 102 6.24 -29.43 -14.17
N PRO A 103 7.19 -29.02 -13.32
CA PRO A 103 8.39 -28.35 -13.79
C PRO A 103 9.30 -29.29 -14.56
N SER A 104 9.80 -28.82 -15.70
CA SER A 104 10.92 -29.42 -16.44
C SER A 104 12.24 -29.17 -15.67
N ALA A 105 13.38 -29.54 -16.26
CA ALA A 105 14.68 -29.20 -15.69
C ALA A 105 14.83 -27.69 -15.50
N GLY A 106 15.30 -27.29 -14.33
CA GLY A 106 15.59 -25.90 -14.02
C GLY A 106 16.84 -25.37 -14.74
N SER A 107 17.07 -24.08 -14.62
CA SER A 107 18.29 -23.40 -15.12
C SER A 107 19.19 -22.98 -13.99
N ASP A 108 20.49 -22.83 -14.29
CA ASP A 108 21.40 -22.13 -13.40
C ASP A 108 21.08 -20.63 -13.36
N PRO A 109 21.33 -19.93 -12.23
CA PRO A 109 21.12 -18.50 -12.13
C PRO A 109 22.08 -17.75 -13.07
N PHE A 110 21.60 -16.64 -13.63
CA PHE A 110 22.49 -15.71 -14.32
C PHE A 110 23.36 -14.96 -13.30
N PRO A 111 24.57 -14.53 -13.70
CA PRO A 111 25.35 -13.60 -12.90
C PRO A 111 24.52 -12.33 -12.66
N ASP A 112 24.28 -12.00 -11.39
CA ASP A 112 23.45 -10.87 -11.02
C ASP A 112 24.17 -9.55 -11.24
N ASP A 113 23.49 -8.63 -11.90
CA ASP A 113 23.75 -7.19 -11.77
C ASP A 113 22.86 -6.66 -10.66
N PRO A 114 23.38 -6.43 -9.44
CA PRO A 114 22.55 -5.99 -8.32
C PRO A 114 21.96 -4.59 -8.53
N THR A 115 22.52 -3.82 -9.46
CA THR A 115 22.05 -2.47 -9.81
C THR A 115 21.08 -2.47 -10.99
N GLY A 116 20.91 -3.62 -11.66
CA GLY A 116 19.94 -3.78 -12.75
C GLY A 116 18.49 -3.76 -12.25
N PRO A 117 17.53 -3.42 -13.14
CA PRO A 117 16.13 -3.36 -12.79
C PRO A 117 15.57 -4.76 -12.44
N ALA A 118 15.07 -4.91 -11.20
CA ALA A 118 14.43 -6.12 -10.74
C ALA A 118 12.92 -6.08 -10.96
N VAL A 119 12.30 -4.92 -10.67
CA VAL A 119 10.84 -4.75 -10.74
C VAL A 119 10.50 -3.42 -11.41
N LEU A 120 9.52 -3.45 -12.32
CA LEU A 120 8.95 -2.26 -12.95
C LEU A 120 7.49 -2.12 -12.51
N LEU A 121 7.16 -1.03 -11.81
CA LEU A 121 5.81 -0.76 -11.35
C LEU A 121 5.24 0.50 -12.00
N PHE A 122 4.10 0.35 -12.65
CA PHE A 122 3.40 1.47 -13.25
C PHE A 122 2.62 2.25 -12.20
N THR A 123 3.01 3.50 -12.00
CA THR A 123 2.32 4.43 -11.09
C THR A 123 1.45 5.39 -11.88
N SER A 124 0.26 5.72 -11.33
CA SER A 124 -0.59 6.79 -11.86
C SER A 124 0.01 8.13 -11.43
N GLY A 125 0.86 8.70 -12.27
CA GLY A 125 1.37 10.05 -12.06
C GLY A 125 0.27 11.11 -12.24
N THR A 126 0.59 12.37 -11.92
CA THR A 126 -0.26 13.55 -12.20
C THR A 126 -0.42 13.80 -13.71
N THR A 127 0.39 13.14 -14.56
CA THR A 127 0.31 13.17 -16.04
C THR A 127 -0.61 12.07 -16.55
N ALA A 128 -1.15 12.28 -17.78
CA ALA A 128 -2.12 11.36 -18.39
C ALA A 128 -1.59 9.93 -18.64
N GLU A 129 -0.27 9.75 -18.77
CA GLU A 129 0.35 8.44 -19.00
C GLU A 129 1.00 7.87 -17.74
N PRO A 130 0.77 6.56 -17.42
CA PRO A 130 1.42 5.89 -16.30
C PRO A 130 2.94 5.88 -16.47
N LYS A 131 3.68 6.22 -15.41
CA LYS A 131 5.13 6.13 -15.36
C LYS A 131 5.54 4.78 -14.79
N ALA A 132 6.59 4.16 -15.33
CA ALA A 132 7.15 2.92 -14.80
C ALA A 132 8.30 3.23 -13.84
N ALA A 133 8.05 3.13 -12.54
CA ALA A 133 9.09 3.20 -11.52
C ALA A 133 9.96 1.96 -11.60
N THR A 134 11.28 2.17 -11.54
CA THR A 134 12.28 1.11 -11.62
C THR A 134 12.83 0.84 -10.22
N LEU A 135 12.77 -0.41 -9.78
CA LEU A 135 13.35 -0.87 -8.53
C LEU A 135 14.47 -1.87 -8.84
N ALA A 136 15.68 -1.57 -8.35
CA ALA A 136 16.83 -2.45 -8.54
C ALA A 136 16.86 -3.57 -7.50
N HIS A 137 17.63 -4.63 -7.77
CA HIS A 137 17.76 -5.76 -6.85
C HIS A 137 18.34 -5.36 -5.50
N ASP A 138 19.38 -4.53 -5.47
CA ASP A 138 20.03 -4.03 -4.26
C ASP A 138 19.10 -3.17 -3.41
N GLN A 139 18.24 -2.35 -4.03
CA GLN A 139 17.25 -1.52 -3.33
C GLN A 139 16.19 -2.36 -2.63
N LEU A 140 15.65 -3.38 -3.32
CA LEU A 140 14.69 -4.32 -2.73
C LEU A 140 15.33 -5.15 -1.62
N LEU A 141 16.58 -5.58 -1.78
CA LEU A 141 17.32 -6.30 -0.75
C LEU A 141 17.63 -5.41 0.46
N ALA A 142 18.01 -4.13 0.25
CA ALA A 142 18.22 -3.17 1.33
C ALA A 142 16.95 -3.00 2.17
N TYR A 143 15.78 -2.87 1.52
CA TYR A 143 14.50 -2.83 2.22
C TYR A 143 14.27 -4.08 3.07
N ILE A 144 14.42 -5.29 2.48
CA ILE A 144 14.18 -6.56 3.18
C ILE A 144 15.14 -6.74 4.36
N PHE A 145 16.43 -6.52 4.18
CA PHE A 145 17.44 -6.74 5.23
C PHE A 145 17.34 -5.74 6.39
N ASN A 146 16.83 -4.53 6.11
CA ASN A 146 16.65 -3.51 7.13
C ASN A 146 15.34 -3.66 7.93
N THR A 147 14.35 -4.42 7.40
CA THR A 147 13.00 -4.47 7.98
C THR A 147 12.55 -5.87 8.40
N VAL A 148 13.21 -6.92 7.93
CA VAL A 148 12.82 -8.31 8.19
C VAL A 148 14.03 -9.12 8.66
N GLU A 149 13.85 -9.94 9.68
CA GLU A 149 14.85 -10.91 10.12
C GLU A 149 14.69 -12.24 9.37
N PHE A 150 15.82 -12.83 8.94
CA PHE A 150 15.79 -14.10 8.22
C PHE A 150 15.26 -15.23 9.11
N ALA A 151 14.39 -16.07 8.53
CA ALA A 151 13.80 -17.22 9.22
C ALA A 151 13.07 -16.87 10.53
N SER A 152 12.58 -15.63 10.65
CA SER A 152 11.89 -15.15 11.86
C SER A 152 10.49 -15.72 12.04
N ALA A 153 9.89 -16.28 10.99
CA ALA A 153 8.54 -16.81 11.07
C ALA A 153 8.49 -18.23 11.63
N ASP A 154 7.58 -18.47 12.55
CA ASP A 154 7.21 -19.82 12.96
C ASP A 154 6.55 -20.58 11.79
N GLU A 155 6.62 -21.92 11.81
CA GLU A 155 6.07 -22.78 10.76
C GLU A 155 4.56 -22.56 10.51
N ARG A 156 3.82 -22.17 11.54
CA ARG A 156 2.37 -21.94 11.47
C ARG A 156 2.00 -20.52 11.05
N GLU A 157 2.97 -19.63 10.94
CA GLU A 157 2.67 -18.26 10.56
C GLU A 157 2.27 -18.14 9.10
N ALA A 158 1.21 -17.36 8.89
CA ALA A 158 0.65 -17.10 7.59
C ALA A 158 0.32 -15.63 7.43
N VAL A 159 0.62 -15.06 6.25
CA VAL A 159 0.20 -13.70 5.87
C VAL A 159 -0.89 -13.76 4.82
N LEU A 160 -2.00 -13.05 5.08
CA LEU A 160 -3.04 -12.87 4.08
C LEU A 160 -2.68 -11.70 3.17
N VAL A 161 -2.59 -11.95 1.86
CA VAL A 161 -2.27 -10.93 0.85
C VAL A 161 -3.50 -10.70 -0.04
N ALA A 162 -4.16 -9.57 0.21
CA ALA A 162 -5.33 -9.10 -0.54
C ALA A 162 -5.01 -7.90 -1.44
N VAL A 163 -3.79 -7.34 -1.33
CA VAL A 163 -3.34 -6.23 -2.18
C VAL A 163 -2.94 -6.76 -3.56
N PRO A 164 -3.28 -6.03 -4.64
CA PRO A 164 -2.95 -6.47 -5.98
C PRO A 164 -1.42 -6.58 -6.21
N PRO A 165 -0.95 -7.54 -7.04
CA PRO A 165 0.48 -7.76 -7.29
C PRO A 165 1.18 -6.61 -8.02
N PHE A 166 0.43 -5.75 -8.72
CA PHE A 166 0.96 -4.58 -9.43
C PHE A 166 1.20 -3.36 -8.53
N HIS A 167 1.14 -3.53 -7.21
CA HIS A 167 1.55 -2.53 -6.21
C HIS A 167 2.77 -3.00 -5.45
N ILE A 168 3.60 -2.01 -5.03
CA ILE A 168 4.81 -2.32 -4.25
C ILE A 168 4.50 -3.13 -2.99
N ALA A 169 3.36 -2.93 -2.34
CA ALA A 169 2.97 -3.72 -1.18
C ALA A 169 2.80 -5.22 -1.51
N GLY A 170 2.33 -5.56 -2.71
CA GLY A 170 2.24 -6.94 -3.17
C GLY A 170 3.63 -7.57 -3.37
N VAL A 171 4.55 -6.85 -4.02
CA VAL A 171 5.94 -7.30 -4.21
C VAL A 171 6.64 -7.44 -2.86
N ALA A 172 6.54 -6.43 -1.99
CA ALA A 172 7.12 -6.42 -0.65
C ALA A 172 6.62 -7.60 0.20
N ALA A 173 5.31 -7.91 0.14
CA ALA A 173 4.73 -9.05 0.86
C ALA A 173 5.33 -10.38 0.40
N MET A 174 5.56 -10.59 -0.91
CA MET A 174 6.20 -11.80 -1.43
C MET A 174 7.65 -11.92 -0.97
N LEU A 175 8.44 -10.85 -1.10
CA LEU A 175 9.86 -10.85 -0.72
C LEU A 175 10.05 -11.01 0.79
N SER A 176 9.32 -10.25 1.61
CA SER A 176 9.43 -10.30 3.07
C SER A 176 8.97 -11.65 3.64
N SER A 177 7.89 -12.21 3.11
CA SER A 177 7.39 -13.52 3.55
C SER A 177 8.33 -14.65 3.16
N THR A 178 8.91 -14.59 1.95
CA THR A 178 9.92 -15.56 1.52
C THR A 178 11.15 -15.52 2.43
N TYR A 179 11.64 -14.32 2.77
CA TYR A 179 12.82 -14.16 3.61
C TYR A 179 12.57 -14.60 5.07
N ALA A 180 11.39 -14.28 5.59
CA ALA A 180 10.99 -14.71 6.95
C ALA A 180 10.65 -16.20 7.05
N GLY A 181 10.35 -16.90 5.94
CA GLY A 181 9.84 -18.28 5.94
C GLY A 181 8.36 -18.39 6.26
N ARG A 182 7.58 -17.35 5.97
CA ARG A 182 6.15 -17.24 6.25
C ARG A 182 5.30 -17.65 5.05
N ARG A 183 4.25 -18.43 5.27
CA ARG A 183 3.29 -18.82 4.25
C ARG A 183 2.46 -17.63 3.77
N VAL A 184 2.37 -17.43 2.45
CA VAL A 184 1.48 -16.44 1.83
C VAL A 184 0.15 -17.09 1.49
N VAL A 185 -0.94 -16.53 2.01
CA VAL A 185 -2.33 -16.92 1.70
C VAL A 185 -2.92 -15.88 0.76
N PRO A 186 -3.05 -16.17 -0.55
CA PRO A 186 -3.57 -15.22 -1.51
C PRO A 186 -5.09 -15.05 -1.37
N LEU A 187 -5.56 -13.81 -1.41
CA LEU A 187 -6.98 -13.46 -1.55
C LEU A 187 -7.15 -12.64 -2.84
N PRO A 188 -7.54 -13.27 -3.96
CA PRO A 188 -7.65 -12.61 -5.27
C PRO A 188 -8.64 -11.45 -5.27
N HIS A 189 -9.81 -11.68 -4.68
CA HIS A 189 -10.87 -10.68 -4.59
C HIS A 189 -11.17 -10.33 -3.14
N PHE A 190 -10.92 -9.09 -2.78
CA PHE A 190 -11.23 -8.61 -1.44
C PHE A 190 -12.74 -8.40 -1.25
N SER A 191 -13.30 -9.07 -0.26
CA SER A 191 -14.49 -8.65 0.48
C SER A 191 -14.23 -8.82 1.97
N PRO A 192 -14.89 -8.08 2.86
CA PRO A 192 -14.74 -8.27 4.31
C PRO A 192 -15.04 -9.70 4.73
N GLU A 193 -16.09 -10.31 4.20
CA GLU A 193 -16.51 -11.68 4.50
C GLU A 193 -15.45 -12.71 4.08
N ALA A 194 -14.93 -12.58 2.84
CA ALA A 194 -13.89 -13.47 2.33
C ALA A 194 -12.59 -13.33 3.13
N TRP A 195 -12.23 -12.10 3.48
CA TRP A 195 -11.03 -11.81 4.27
C TRP A 195 -11.13 -12.43 5.68
N LEU A 196 -12.24 -12.22 6.38
CA LEU A 196 -12.49 -12.77 7.73
C LEU A 196 -12.59 -14.30 7.72
N ALA A 197 -13.33 -14.88 6.77
CA ALA A 197 -13.46 -16.32 6.62
C ALA A 197 -12.11 -16.99 6.31
N LEU A 198 -11.29 -16.38 5.46
CA LEU A 198 -9.97 -16.90 5.11
C LEU A 198 -9.00 -16.77 6.29
N THR A 199 -9.09 -15.67 7.05
CA THR A 199 -8.29 -15.45 8.28
C THR A 199 -8.54 -16.56 9.29
N ALA A 200 -9.79 -16.85 9.59
CA ALA A 200 -10.15 -17.93 10.52
C ALA A 200 -9.75 -19.32 10.00
N ARG A 201 -10.09 -19.63 8.73
CA ARG A 201 -9.88 -20.97 8.15
C ARG A 201 -8.40 -21.33 8.04
N GLU A 202 -7.56 -20.39 7.62
CA GLU A 202 -6.15 -20.61 7.36
C GLU A 202 -5.23 -20.28 8.55
N GLY A 203 -5.82 -19.82 9.67
CA GLY A 203 -5.06 -19.42 10.85
C GLY A 203 -4.11 -18.26 10.54
N VAL A 204 -4.58 -17.26 9.79
CA VAL A 204 -3.76 -16.12 9.37
C VAL A 204 -3.29 -15.35 10.59
N THR A 205 -1.97 -15.14 10.67
CA THR A 205 -1.33 -14.42 11.78
C THR A 205 -0.93 -12.99 11.42
N HIS A 206 -0.72 -12.72 10.14
CA HIS A 206 -0.29 -11.41 9.62
C HIS A 206 -1.18 -10.97 8.47
N ALA A 207 -1.46 -9.67 8.39
CA ALA A 207 -2.14 -9.09 7.23
C ALA A 207 -1.66 -7.66 6.99
N PHE A 208 -1.72 -7.23 5.72
CA PHE A 208 -1.61 -5.82 5.34
C PHE A 208 -2.92 -5.37 4.69
N VAL A 209 -3.44 -4.24 5.14
CA VAL A 209 -4.69 -3.65 4.61
C VAL A 209 -4.51 -2.16 4.33
N VAL A 210 -5.27 -1.65 3.36
CA VAL A 210 -5.41 -0.21 3.17
C VAL A 210 -6.59 0.31 4.01
N PRO A 211 -6.66 1.61 4.32
CA PRO A 211 -7.70 2.17 5.20
C PRO A 211 -9.12 1.81 4.81
N THR A 212 -9.44 1.81 3.52
CA THR A 212 -10.78 1.43 3.03
C THR A 212 -11.11 -0.05 3.25
N MET A 213 -10.13 -0.94 3.17
CA MET A 213 -10.30 -2.36 3.50
C MET A 213 -10.55 -2.50 5.01
N LEU A 214 -9.72 -1.86 5.83
CA LEU A 214 -9.84 -1.92 7.29
C LEU A 214 -11.20 -1.39 7.76
N ALA A 215 -11.65 -0.26 7.22
CA ALA A 215 -12.97 0.31 7.55
C ALA A 215 -14.11 -0.70 7.30
N ARG A 216 -14.07 -1.40 6.16
CA ARG A 216 -15.08 -2.41 5.79
C ARG A 216 -14.99 -3.67 6.65
N ILE A 217 -13.78 -4.13 6.99
CA ILE A 217 -13.56 -5.28 7.87
C ILE A 217 -14.09 -4.98 9.26
N VAL A 218 -13.76 -3.80 9.82
CA VAL A 218 -14.23 -3.37 11.16
C VAL A 218 -15.76 -3.24 11.19
N ALA A 219 -16.37 -2.64 10.17
CA ALA A 219 -17.82 -2.55 10.08
C ALA A 219 -18.48 -3.94 10.10
N ARG A 220 -17.91 -4.92 9.40
CA ARG A 220 -18.43 -6.30 9.40
C ARG A 220 -18.24 -7.01 10.75
N LEU A 221 -17.14 -6.75 11.47
CA LEU A 221 -16.94 -7.25 12.83
C LEU A 221 -17.92 -6.66 13.84
N GLU A 222 -18.29 -5.39 13.68
CA GLU A 222 -19.30 -4.74 14.54
C GLU A 222 -20.71 -5.32 14.32
N GLU A 223 -21.02 -5.75 13.08
CA GLU A 223 -22.30 -6.44 12.77
C GLU A 223 -22.35 -7.86 13.34
N ASP A 224 -21.20 -8.54 13.42
CA ASP A 224 -21.09 -9.93 13.85
C ASP A 224 -19.82 -10.12 14.72
N PRO A 225 -19.92 -9.80 16.03
CA PRO A 225 -18.76 -9.87 16.95
C PRO A 225 -18.25 -11.30 17.23
N ASP A 226 -19.00 -12.34 16.84
CA ASP A 226 -18.62 -13.74 17.04
C ASP A 226 -17.66 -14.25 15.94
N LEU A 227 -17.34 -13.44 14.94
CA LEU A 227 -16.36 -13.80 13.91
C LEU A 227 -14.96 -14.01 14.52
N ASP A 228 -14.37 -15.17 14.23
CA ASP A 228 -13.08 -15.54 14.79
C ASP A 228 -11.92 -14.85 14.07
N VAL A 229 -11.26 -13.93 14.75
CA VAL A 229 -10.04 -13.24 14.33
C VAL A 229 -8.88 -13.48 15.30
N SER A 230 -9.00 -14.46 16.18
CA SER A 230 -8.07 -14.73 17.28
C SER A 230 -6.68 -15.15 16.81
N SER A 231 -6.55 -15.70 15.60
CA SER A 231 -5.28 -16.07 15.01
C SER A 231 -4.43 -14.86 14.59
N LEU A 232 -5.08 -13.70 14.31
CA LEU A 232 -4.38 -12.52 13.82
C LEU A 232 -3.56 -11.86 14.93
N ARG A 233 -2.26 -11.81 14.74
CA ARG A 233 -1.28 -11.25 15.69
C ARG A 233 -0.72 -9.90 15.23
N HIS A 234 -0.59 -9.68 13.90
CA HIS A 234 -0.01 -8.47 13.34
C HIS A 234 -0.87 -7.95 12.21
N LEU A 235 -1.32 -6.72 12.34
CA LEU A 235 -2.13 -6.03 11.32
C LEU A 235 -1.42 -4.75 10.88
N ALA A 236 -0.75 -4.83 9.75
CA ALA A 236 -0.14 -3.67 9.12
C ALA A 236 -1.16 -2.92 8.25
N TYR A 237 -1.06 -1.61 8.24
CA TYR A 237 -1.87 -0.77 7.37
C TYR A 237 -1.02 0.35 6.74
N GLY A 238 -1.45 0.86 5.60
CA GLY A 238 -0.70 1.90 4.87
C GLY A 238 -1.25 2.17 3.48
N GLY A 239 -0.43 2.78 2.63
CA GLY A 239 -0.79 3.12 1.24
C GLY A 239 -1.62 4.40 1.08
N SER A 240 -2.31 4.83 2.13
CA SER A 240 -2.92 6.15 2.28
C SER A 240 -3.08 6.49 3.77
N ARG A 241 -3.43 7.77 4.06
CA ARG A 241 -3.63 8.20 5.43
C ARG A 241 -4.76 7.40 6.09
N MET A 242 -4.52 6.94 7.33
CA MET A 242 -5.51 6.25 8.15
C MET A 242 -6.34 7.27 8.94
N PRO A 243 -7.66 7.33 8.73
CA PRO A 243 -8.52 8.17 9.55
C PRO A 243 -8.54 7.70 11.00
N PRO A 244 -8.33 8.60 11.99
CA PRO A 244 -8.31 8.23 13.40
C PRO A 244 -9.54 7.43 13.87
N PRO A 245 -10.79 7.76 13.49
CA PRO A 245 -11.95 7.00 13.94
C PRO A 245 -11.96 5.55 13.44
N ILE A 246 -11.38 5.28 12.28
CA ILE A 246 -11.25 3.90 11.74
C ILE A 246 -10.22 3.13 12.55
N LEU A 247 -9.09 3.76 12.85
CA LEU A 247 -8.02 3.14 13.64
C LEU A 247 -8.50 2.82 15.06
N GLU A 248 -9.20 3.73 15.73
CA GLU A 248 -9.76 3.51 17.08
C GLU A 248 -10.71 2.30 17.13
N ARG A 249 -11.60 2.20 16.13
CA ARG A 249 -12.50 1.06 15.99
C ARG A 249 -11.74 -0.24 15.71
N ALA A 250 -10.70 -0.18 14.87
CA ALA A 250 -9.86 -1.34 14.55
C ALA A 250 -9.10 -1.84 15.79
N LEU A 251 -8.51 -0.94 16.56
CA LEU A 251 -7.82 -1.28 17.83
C LEU A 251 -8.78 -1.99 18.82
N THR A 252 -10.06 -1.63 18.80
CA THR A 252 -11.10 -2.30 19.61
C THR A 252 -11.50 -3.65 19.02
N GLY A 253 -11.68 -3.74 17.69
CA GLY A 253 -12.13 -4.95 17.00
C GLY A 253 -11.09 -6.07 16.93
N PHE A 254 -9.79 -5.72 17.04
CA PHE A 254 -8.67 -6.66 17.01
C PHE A 254 -7.80 -6.57 18.27
N PRO A 255 -8.33 -6.93 19.45
CA PRO A 255 -7.65 -6.69 20.74
C PRO A 255 -6.35 -7.48 20.91
N ASN A 256 -6.16 -8.55 20.14
CA ASN A 256 -4.97 -9.41 20.19
C ASN A 256 -3.95 -9.07 19.09
N ALA A 257 -4.27 -8.14 18.17
CA ALA A 257 -3.38 -7.80 17.08
C ALA A 257 -2.47 -6.62 17.44
N GLU A 258 -1.23 -6.74 17.05
CA GLU A 258 -0.26 -5.66 17.05
C GLU A 258 -0.38 -4.85 15.76
N PHE A 259 -0.61 -3.55 15.90
CA PHE A 259 -0.80 -2.67 14.77
C PHE A 259 0.51 -2.04 14.30
N VAL A 260 0.66 -1.92 12.98
CA VAL A 260 1.81 -1.28 12.34
C VAL A 260 1.32 -0.35 11.26
N ASN A 261 1.63 0.95 11.35
CA ASN A 261 1.46 1.87 10.22
C ASN A 261 2.73 1.85 9.36
N ALA A 262 2.59 1.60 8.07
CA ALA A 262 3.70 1.54 7.12
C ALA A 262 3.54 2.65 6.07
N TYR A 263 4.40 3.66 6.12
CA TYR A 263 4.47 4.75 5.15
C TYR A 263 5.62 4.55 4.17
N GLY A 264 5.34 4.71 2.90
CA GLY A 264 6.33 4.67 1.83
C GLY A 264 5.68 4.80 0.47
N LEU A 265 6.51 4.79 -0.54
CA LEU A 265 6.15 4.99 -1.95
C LEU A 265 6.63 3.80 -2.77
N THR A 266 6.17 3.72 -4.01
CA THR A 266 6.75 2.77 -4.98
C THR A 266 8.24 3.04 -5.17
N GLU A 267 8.60 4.30 -5.28
CA GLU A 267 9.95 4.82 -5.48
C GLU A 267 10.90 4.58 -4.30
N THR A 268 10.38 4.14 -3.16
CA THR A 268 11.17 3.84 -1.96
C THR A 268 11.29 2.35 -1.66
N SER A 269 10.99 1.50 -2.64
CA SER A 269 10.97 0.02 -2.51
C SER A 269 10.05 -0.47 -1.39
N SER A 270 9.08 0.28 -0.95
CA SER A 270 8.05 0.11 0.05
C SER A 270 8.23 1.07 1.24
N THR A 271 8.35 0.57 2.47
CA THR A 271 8.21 1.30 3.72
C THR A 271 9.47 2.09 4.08
N VAL A 272 9.32 3.37 4.37
CA VAL A 272 10.38 4.26 4.86
C VAL A 272 10.19 4.73 6.29
N CYS A 273 8.93 4.78 6.78
CA CYS A 273 8.63 5.05 8.19
C CYS A 273 7.66 4.02 8.74
N ILE A 274 7.81 3.71 10.02
CA ILE A 274 6.95 2.76 10.75
C ILE A 274 6.53 3.39 12.08
N LEU A 275 5.20 3.39 12.33
CA LEU A 275 4.65 3.49 13.68
C LEU A 275 4.42 2.08 14.18
N GLY A 276 5.19 1.68 15.17
CA GLY A 276 5.23 0.31 15.65
C GLY A 276 4.13 -0.05 16.65
N PRO A 277 4.05 -1.33 17.06
CA PRO A 277 3.04 -1.80 18.02
C PRO A 277 3.12 -1.09 19.38
N ASP A 278 4.34 -0.86 19.88
CA ASP A 278 4.55 -0.17 21.17
C ASP A 278 4.04 1.25 21.15
N ASP A 279 4.25 1.97 20.05
CA ASP A 279 3.75 3.33 19.86
C ASP A 279 2.22 3.37 19.82
N HIS A 280 1.59 2.40 19.14
CA HIS A 280 0.13 2.27 19.11
C HIS A 280 -0.43 2.02 20.51
N ARG A 281 0.15 1.07 21.25
CA ARG A 281 -0.29 0.77 22.64
C ARG A 281 -0.08 1.96 23.56
N ALA A 282 1.08 2.62 23.49
CA ALA A 282 1.38 3.79 24.30
C ALA A 282 0.39 4.93 24.02
N ALA A 283 0.12 5.22 22.75
CA ALA A 283 -0.78 6.28 22.36
C ALA A 283 -2.25 6.00 22.70
N GLN A 284 -2.69 4.76 22.59
CA GLN A 284 -4.05 4.34 22.93
C GLN A 284 -4.38 4.51 24.41
N HIS A 285 -3.39 4.28 25.30
CA HIS A 285 -3.61 4.28 26.76
C HIS A 285 -3.07 5.53 27.47
N SER A 286 -2.54 6.52 26.74
CA SER A 286 -1.97 7.73 27.32
C SER A 286 -3.01 8.81 27.57
N ASP A 287 -2.88 9.51 28.71
CA ASP A 287 -3.61 10.75 28.99
C ASP A 287 -2.94 11.98 28.35
N ASP A 288 -1.66 11.85 27.95
CA ASP A 288 -0.92 12.92 27.29
C ASP A 288 -1.38 13.09 25.84
N ALA A 289 -1.83 14.30 25.51
CA ALA A 289 -2.32 14.65 24.18
C ALA A 289 -1.22 14.49 23.09
N THR A 290 0.04 14.77 23.42
CA THR A 290 1.18 14.64 22.50
C THR A 290 1.42 13.17 22.15
N VAL A 291 1.38 12.28 23.15
CA VAL A 291 1.53 10.84 22.94
C VAL A 291 0.36 10.28 22.13
N ARG A 292 -0.88 10.69 22.45
CA ARG A 292 -2.07 10.29 21.66
C ARG A 292 -2.01 10.75 20.20
N ALA A 293 -1.47 11.93 19.95
CA ALA A 293 -1.32 12.49 18.61
C ALA A 293 -0.43 11.62 17.69
N ARG A 294 0.45 10.77 18.26
CA ARG A 294 1.31 9.84 17.51
C ARG A 294 0.53 8.83 16.67
N LEU A 295 -0.72 8.50 17.03
CA LEU A 295 -1.59 7.68 16.18
C LEU A 295 -1.88 8.30 14.82
N GLY A 296 -1.75 9.63 14.69
CA GLY A 296 -1.85 10.36 13.43
C GLY A 296 -0.54 10.44 12.64
N SER A 297 0.59 9.97 13.23
CA SER A 297 1.89 9.94 12.57
C SER A 297 2.07 8.68 11.72
N VAL A 298 3.09 8.68 10.87
CA VAL A 298 3.58 7.49 10.17
C VAL A 298 4.78 6.86 10.90
N GLY A 299 5.03 7.30 12.13
CA GLY A 299 6.10 6.82 12.99
C GLY A 299 7.47 7.40 12.65
N ARG A 300 8.50 6.60 12.79
CA ARG A 300 9.90 6.98 12.62
C ARG A 300 10.53 6.29 11.42
N PRO A 301 11.62 6.85 10.85
CA PRO A 301 12.34 6.22 9.76
C PRO A 301 12.82 4.82 10.15
N VAL A 302 12.71 3.88 9.19
CA VAL A 302 13.27 2.52 9.35
C VAL A 302 14.81 2.57 9.29
N PRO A 303 15.52 1.56 9.81
CA PRO A 303 16.97 1.49 9.71
C PRO A 303 17.47 1.69 8.26
N GLY A 304 18.51 2.50 8.10
CA GLY A 304 19.10 2.79 6.78
C GLY A 304 18.34 3.80 5.91
N VAL A 305 17.29 4.42 6.46
CA VAL A 305 16.54 5.51 5.81
C VAL A 305 16.68 6.79 6.63
N GLU A 306 16.90 7.90 5.94
CA GLU A 306 16.87 9.24 6.49
C GLU A 306 15.66 10.01 5.94
N VAL A 307 15.04 10.83 6.79
CA VAL A 307 13.91 11.70 6.45
C VAL A 307 14.20 13.12 6.89
N ARG A 308 13.94 14.09 6.02
CA ARG A 308 14.02 15.52 6.33
C ARG A 308 12.79 16.26 5.81
N ILE A 309 12.57 17.45 6.37
CA ILE A 309 11.54 18.38 5.88
C ILE A 309 12.24 19.59 5.26
N VAL A 310 11.92 19.88 4.00
CA VAL A 310 12.41 21.06 3.28
C VAL A 310 11.20 21.79 2.69
N ASP A 311 11.01 23.05 3.07
CA ASP A 311 9.87 23.87 2.67
C ASP A 311 8.50 23.20 2.91
N GLY A 312 8.41 22.40 3.98
CA GLY A 312 7.23 21.63 4.35
C GLY A 312 7.03 20.34 3.53
N GLU A 313 7.94 19.99 2.63
CA GLU A 313 7.93 18.74 1.89
C GLU A 313 8.77 17.67 2.60
N ILE A 314 8.25 16.45 2.64
CA ILE A 314 8.97 15.27 3.12
C ILE A 314 9.95 14.82 2.05
N GLN A 315 11.23 14.73 2.38
CA GLN A 315 12.26 14.18 1.52
C GLN A 315 12.90 12.97 2.19
N VAL A 316 13.22 11.94 1.40
CA VAL A 316 13.77 10.68 1.90
C VAL A 316 15.04 10.29 1.17
N SER A 317 15.97 9.67 1.89
CA SER A 317 17.23 9.13 1.35
C SER A 317 17.54 7.79 2.02
N GLY A 318 18.24 6.91 1.31
CA GLY A 318 18.65 5.59 1.81
C GLY A 318 18.91 4.61 0.68
N ALA A 319 19.54 3.48 1.01
CA ALA A 319 19.92 2.45 0.04
C ALA A 319 18.72 1.83 -0.70
N GLN A 320 17.55 1.81 -0.08
CA GLN A 320 16.29 1.30 -0.67
C GLN A 320 15.56 2.32 -1.55
N VAL A 321 15.99 3.59 -1.57
CA VAL A 321 15.31 4.68 -2.31
C VAL A 321 15.78 4.67 -3.77
N SER A 322 14.88 4.37 -4.69
CA SER A 322 15.14 4.39 -6.12
C SER A 322 14.99 5.82 -6.71
N GLY A 323 13.76 6.27 -6.81
CA GLY A 323 13.44 7.52 -7.51
C GLY A 323 13.64 7.46 -9.03
N ASP A 324 13.88 6.30 -9.61
CA ASP A 324 14.17 6.11 -11.03
C ASP A 324 12.93 5.71 -11.81
N TYR A 325 12.78 6.23 -13.04
CA TYR A 325 11.70 5.87 -13.96
C TYR A 325 12.24 5.52 -15.33
N VAL A 326 11.63 4.54 -15.97
CA VAL A 326 11.99 4.13 -17.33
C VAL A 326 11.93 5.34 -18.26
N GLY A 327 13.07 5.67 -18.90
CA GLY A 327 13.18 6.74 -19.88
C GLY A 327 13.21 8.17 -19.33
N GLN A 328 13.15 8.36 -18.00
CA GLN A 328 13.17 9.69 -17.38
C GLN A 328 14.38 9.93 -16.44
N GLY A 329 15.14 8.87 -16.15
CA GLY A 329 16.25 8.95 -15.21
C GLY A 329 15.81 9.14 -13.75
N SER A 330 16.76 9.50 -12.89
CA SER A 330 16.54 9.68 -11.46
C SER A 330 15.80 10.98 -11.16
N GLN A 331 14.85 10.88 -10.21
CA GLN A 331 14.14 12.01 -9.63
C GLN A 331 14.76 12.44 -8.28
N ARG A 332 15.87 11.83 -7.89
CA ARG A 332 16.63 12.27 -6.72
C ARG A 332 17.42 13.53 -7.05
N ASP A 333 17.55 14.40 -6.07
CA ASP A 333 18.44 15.55 -6.17
C ASP A 333 19.92 15.12 -6.23
N PRO A 334 20.88 16.03 -6.54
CA PRO A 334 22.30 15.70 -6.61
C PRO A 334 22.89 15.14 -5.31
N ASP A 335 22.27 15.42 -4.16
CA ASP A 335 22.68 14.93 -2.84
C ASP A 335 22.02 13.57 -2.49
N GLY A 336 21.23 13.01 -3.40
CA GLY A 336 20.61 11.68 -3.27
C GLY A 336 19.25 11.66 -2.58
N TRP A 337 18.63 12.82 -2.34
CA TRP A 337 17.30 12.89 -1.73
C TRP A 337 16.18 12.79 -2.77
N LEU A 338 15.19 11.97 -2.47
CA LEU A 338 13.95 11.87 -3.23
C LEU A 338 12.92 12.84 -2.67
N HIS A 339 12.37 13.68 -3.54
CA HIS A 339 11.22 14.52 -3.27
C HIS A 339 9.95 13.66 -3.33
N THR A 340 9.28 13.48 -2.18
CA THR A 340 8.11 12.59 -2.12
C THR A 340 6.84 13.22 -2.70
N GLY A 341 6.78 14.55 -2.76
CA GLY A 341 5.57 15.32 -3.05
C GLY A 341 4.55 15.31 -1.89
N ASP A 342 4.88 14.65 -0.77
CA ASP A 342 4.06 14.68 0.44
C ASP A 342 4.52 15.82 1.34
N ARG A 343 3.57 16.57 1.91
CA ARG A 343 3.82 17.60 2.92
C ARG A 343 3.70 17.02 4.31
N GLY A 344 4.50 17.56 5.23
CA GLY A 344 4.46 17.11 6.61
C GLY A 344 5.49 17.79 7.50
N HIS A 345 5.59 17.30 8.73
CA HIS A 345 6.57 17.75 9.72
C HIS A 345 7.10 16.59 10.55
N ILE A 346 8.17 16.83 11.28
CA ILE A 346 8.75 15.91 12.25
C ILE A 346 8.64 16.56 13.62
N ASP A 347 8.09 15.84 14.59
CA ASP A 347 7.99 16.32 15.97
C ASP A 347 9.33 16.25 16.72
N ALA A 348 9.35 16.75 17.96
CA ALA A 348 10.55 16.77 18.81
C ALA A 348 11.08 15.38 19.16
N ASP A 349 10.23 14.34 19.10
CA ASP A 349 10.56 12.94 19.37
C ASP A 349 10.90 12.14 18.10
N GLY A 350 10.93 12.82 16.94
CA GLY A 350 11.30 12.23 15.64
C GLY A 350 10.19 11.49 14.90
N TYR A 351 8.93 11.68 15.32
CA TYR A 351 7.78 11.12 14.57
C TYR A 351 7.44 11.99 13.38
N VAL A 352 7.26 11.35 12.24
CA VAL A 352 6.90 11.98 10.96
C VAL A 352 5.38 12.02 10.83
N PHE A 353 4.85 13.19 10.54
CA PHE A 353 3.42 13.41 10.28
C PHE A 353 3.23 13.79 8.81
N VAL A 354 2.36 13.06 8.11
CA VAL A 354 2.00 13.32 6.71
C VAL A 354 0.68 14.09 6.69
N GLU A 355 0.72 15.32 6.20
CA GLU A 355 -0.44 16.22 6.12
C GLU A 355 -1.24 16.04 4.82
N GLY A 356 -0.60 15.53 3.78
CA GLY A 356 -1.19 15.24 2.47
C GLY A 356 -0.23 15.49 1.31
N ARG A 357 -0.74 15.37 0.08
CA ARG A 357 -0.01 15.73 -1.12
C ARG A 357 0.07 17.25 -1.28
N GLY A 358 1.22 17.76 -1.74
CA GLY A 358 1.37 19.16 -2.05
C GLY A 358 0.32 19.67 -3.03
N ASP A 359 0.02 18.88 -4.05
CA ASP A 359 -0.97 19.18 -5.10
C ASP A 359 -2.44 19.12 -4.62
N ASP A 360 -2.70 18.52 -3.45
CA ASP A 360 -4.05 18.42 -2.86
C ASP A 360 -4.33 19.54 -1.84
N THR A 361 -3.31 20.32 -1.46
CA THR A 361 -3.45 21.44 -0.52
C THR A 361 -4.42 22.48 -1.09
N ILE A 362 -5.42 22.85 -0.30
CA ILE A 362 -6.40 23.88 -0.68
C ILE A 362 -5.84 25.25 -0.32
N ILE A 363 -5.68 26.14 -1.32
CA ILE A 363 -5.17 27.50 -1.11
C ILE A 363 -6.34 28.47 -1.03
N ARG A 364 -6.76 28.81 0.19
CA ARG A 364 -7.90 29.68 0.42
C ARG A 364 -7.52 30.96 1.17
N GLY A 365 -7.73 32.09 0.52
CA GLY A 365 -7.41 33.39 1.12
C GLY A 365 -5.93 33.55 1.50
N GLY A 366 -5.03 32.86 0.81
CA GLY A 366 -3.60 32.84 1.09
C GLY A 366 -3.18 31.84 2.20
N GLU A 367 -4.11 31.09 2.78
CA GLU A 367 -3.81 30.04 3.74
C GLU A 367 -3.82 28.66 3.07
N ASN A 368 -2.88 27.81 3.48
CA ASN A 368 -2.78 26.40 3.05
C ASN A 368 -3.62 25.55 3.99
N LEU A 369 -4.70 24.96 3.47
CA LEU A 369 -5.57 24.08 4.22
C LEU A 369 -5.32 22.63 3.82
N ALA A 370 -5.09 21.76 4.82
CA ALA A 370 -4.94 20.34 4.61
C ALA A 370 -6.34 19.68 4.51
N PRO A 371 -6.71 19.06 3.37
CA PRO A 371 -7.97 18.35 3.24
C PRO A 371 -8.22 17.30 4.32
N ALA A 372 -7.15 16.61 4.71
CA ALA A 372 -7.19 15.55 5.71
C ALA A 372 -7.71 15.98 7.07
N GLU A 373 -7.38 17.19 7.52
CA GLU A 373 -7.88 17.75 8.80
C GLU A 373 -9.41 17.93 8.77
N ILE A 374 -9.93 18.35 7.63
CA ILE A 374 -11.39 18.55 7.45
C ILE A 374 -12.08 17.20 7.32
N GLU A 375 -11.47 16.25 6.60
CA GLU A 375 -11.97 14.87 6.46
C GLU A 375 -12.08 14.18 7.83
N ASP A 376 -11.10 14.37 8.70
CA ASP A 376 -11.12 13.79 10.06
C ASP A 376 -12.30 14.30 10.90
N VAL A 377 -12.58 15.59 10.81
CA VAL A 377 -13.73 16.16 11.53
C VAL A 377 -15.04 15.65 10.95
N LEU A 378 -15.16 15.60 9.61
CA LEU A 378 -16.34 15.03 8.95
C LEU A 378 -16.59 13.57 9.35
N LEU A 379 -15.54 12.76 9.44
CA LEU A 379 -15.62 11.34 9.81
C LEU A 379 -15.94 11.09 11.29
N ARG A 380 -15.76 12.08 12.17
CA ARG A 380 -16.22 12.01 13.58
C ARG A 380 -17.73 12.19 13.73
N HIS A 381 -18.38 12.75 12.70
CA HIS A 381 -19.82 12.89 12.73
C HIS A 381 -20.52 11.52 12.67
N PRO A 382 -21.50 11.22 13.57
CA PRO A 382 -22.06 9.87 13.70
C PRO A 382 -22.76 9.35 12.43
N ALA A 383 -23.25 10.24 11.56
CA ALA A 383 -23.91 9.85 10.31
C ALA A 383 -22.95 9.60 9.14
N VAL A 384 -21.63 9.92 9.26
CA VAL A 384 -20.68 9.87 8.14
C VAL A 384 -19.88 8.57 8.16
N ALA A 385 -19.90 7.85 7.03
CA ALA A 385 -19.09 6.66 6.78
C ALA A 385 -17.81 6.95 5.99
N GLY A 386 -17.84 7.95 5.11
CA GLY A 386 -16.72 8.33 4.26
C GLY A 386 -16.74 9.82 3.92
N ALA A 387 -15.58 10.43 3.77
CA ALA A 387 -15.43 11.83 3.40
C ALA A 387 -14.22 12.04 2.48
N ALA A 388 -14.36 12.91 1.50
CA ALA A 388 -13.29 13.38 0.64
C ALA A 388 -13.42 14.90 0.45
N VAL A 389 -12.32 15.63 0.69
CA VAL A 389 -12.29 17.10 0.63
C VAL A 389 -11.31 17.55 -0.45
N VAL A 390 -11.71 18.54 -1.23
CA VAL A 390 -10.91 19.14 -2.31
C VAL A 390 -11.12 20.64 -2.38
N GLY A 391 -10.16 21.36 -2.98
CA GLY A 391 -10.34 22.75 -3.39
C GLY A 391 -11.08 22.84 -4.73
N LEU A 392 -12.04 23.74 -4.82
CA LEU A 392 -12.63 24.19 -6.09
C LEU A 392 -12.24 25.63 -6.35
N PRO A 393 -11.97 26.02 -7.60
CA PRO A 393 -11.65 27.42 -7.91
C PRO A 393 -12.70 28.39 -7.36
N ASP A 394 -12.29 29.53 -6.82
CA ASP A 394 -13.14 30.58 -6.30
C ASP A 394 -12.55 31.97 -6.65
N GLU A 395 -13.40 32.88 -7.14
CA GLU A 395 -12.94 34.18 -7.65
C GLU A 395 -12.45 35.11 -6.53
N GLU A 396 -13.01 35.00 -5.32
CA GLU A 396 -12.69 35.86 -4.20
C GLU A 396 -11.54 35.28 -3.35
N TRP A 397 -11.57 33.97 -3.11
CA TRP A 397 -10.67 33.29 -2.15
C TRP A 397 -9.56 32.47 -2.80
N GLY A 398 -9.52 32.41 -4.16
CA GLY A 398 -8.63 31.53 -4.91
C GLY A 398 -9.21 30.11 -5.01
N GLU A 399 -9.39 29.46 -3.86
CA GLU A 399 -10.13 28.20 -3.77
C GLU A 399 -11.15 28.23 -2.64
N GLN A 400 -12.22 27.46 -2.79
CA GLN A 400 -13.20 27.16 -1.75
C GLN A 400 -13.12 25.68 -1.36
N VAL A 401 -13.42 25.39 -0.10
CA VAL A 401 -13.47 24.02 0.40
C VAL A 401 -14.73 23.34 -0.09
N ALA A 402 -14.58 22.17 -0.70
CA ALA A 402 -15.68 21.33 -1.17
C ALA A 402 -15.53 19.90 -0.61
N ALA A 403 -16.62 19.30 -0.17
CA ALA A 403 -16.65 17.97 0.42
C ALA A 403 -17.66 17.06 -0.27
N MET A 404 -17.26 15.80 -0.50
CA MET A 404 -18.12 14.69 -0.89
C MET A 404 -18.15 13.71 0.29
N VAL A 405 -19.35 13.33 0.73
CA VAL A 405 -19.54 12.50 1.93
C VAL A 405 -20.44 11.31 1.66
N VAL A 406 -20.20 10.20 2.34
CA VAL A 406 -21.00 8.98 2.30
C VAL A 406 -21.67 8.79 3.64
N ALA A 407 -22.98 8.54 3.65
CA ALA A 407 -23.72 8.27 4.87
C ALA A 407 -23.48 6.85 5.38
N ARG A 408 -23.54 6.67 6.71
CA ARG A 408 -23.61 5.33 7.29
C ARG A 408 -24.91 4.63 6.90
N PRO A 409 -24.93 3.29 6.82
CA PRO A 409 -26.16 2.55 6.55
C PRO A 409 -27.30 2.97 7.49
N GLY A 410 -28.45 3.37 6.92
CA GLY A 410 -29.63 3.81 7.67
C GLY A 410 -29.56 5.22 8.25
N ALA A 411 -28.46 5.94 8.10
CA ALA A 411 -28.32 7.32 8.53
C ALA A 411 -28.71 8.30 7.41
N SER A 412 -29.19 9.49 7.79
CA SER A 412 -29.41 10.62 6.90
C SER A 412 -28.48 11.76 7.28
N ILE A 413 -27.86 12.39 6.30
CA ILE A 413 -26.98 13.54 6.49
C ILE A 413 -27.75 14.81 6.09
N ASP A 414 -27.86 15.75 7.06
CA ASP A 414 -28.22 17.13 6.77
C ASP A 414 -26.94 17.93 6.46
N PRO A 415 -26.78 18.48 5.26
CA PRO A 415 -25.58 19.23 4.90
C PRO A 415 -25.33 20.46 5.80
N ASP A 416 -26.36 21.10 6.33
CA ASP A 416 -26.17 22.27 7.19
C ASP A 416 -25.75 21.89 8.60
N ASP A 417 -26.25 20.79 9.15
CA ASP A 417 -25.79 20.19 10.39
C ASP A 417 -24.30 19.81 10.29
N LEU A 418 -23.93 19.15 9.21
CA LEU A 418 -22.53 18.73 8.98
C LEU A 418 -21.58 19.93 8.77
N ARG A 419 -22.03 21.00 8.08
CA ARG A 419 -21.26 22.26 8.01
C ARG A 419 -21.13 22.91 9.40
N GLY A 420 -22.17 22.87 10.22
CA GLY A 420 -22.18 23.31 11.61
C GLY A 420 -21.14 22.57 12.43
N HIS A 421 -21.09 21.24 12.31
CA HIS A 421 -20.12 20.39 12.97
C HIS A 421 -18.67 20.75 12.60
N VAL A 422 -18.36 20.93 11.32
CA VAL A 422 -17.02 21.36 10.88
C VAL A 422 -16.67 22.76 11.40
N ARG A 423 -17.64 23.69 11.36
CA ARG A 423 -17.43 25.07 11.82
C ARG A 423 -17.12 25.16 13.31
N GLU A 424 -17.76 24.35 14.12
CA GLU A 424 -17.53 24.26 15.55
C GLU A 424 -16.11 23.80 15.89
N HIS A 425 -15.59 22.85 15.13
CA HIS A 425 -14.27 22.24 15.40
C HIS A 425 -13.09 22.95 14.71
N LEU A 426 -13.29 23.50 13.50
CA LEU A 426 -12.22 24.04 12.67
C LEU A 426 -12.41 25.50 12.21
N GLY A 427 -13.53 26.12 12.60
CA GLY A 427 -13.85 27.48 12.20
C GLY A 427 -14.38 27.62 10.77
N SER A 428 -14.74 28.85 10.38
CA SER A 428 -15.42 29.14 9.13
C SER A 428 -14.53 28.95 7.89
N LEU A 429 -13.22 29.18 8.01
CA LEU A 429 -12.30 29.12 6.88
C LEU A 429 -12.23 27.69 6.27
N LYS A 430 -12.27 26.67 7.13
CA LYS A 430 -12.21 25.24 6.79
C LYS A 430 -13.57 24.60 6.56
N THR A 431 -14.68 25.35 6.79
CA THR A 431 -16.02 24.83 6.58
C THR A 431 -16.32 24.66 5.08
N PRO A 432 -16.79 23.47 4.62
CA PRO A 432 -17.12 23.26 3.21
C PRO A 432 -18.26 24.16 2.72
N GLN A 433 -18.04 24.89 1.64
CA GLN A 433 -19.07 25.68 0.96
C GLN A 433 -19.95 24.79 0.07
N VAL A 434 -19.31 23.85 -0.63
CA VAL A 434 -19.99 22.81 -1.42
C VAL A 434 -19.92 21.51 -0.62
N LEU A 435 -21.07 20.88 -0.36
CA LEU A 435 -21.16 19.61 0.32
C LEU A 435 -22.18 18.73 -0.39
N VAL A 436 -21.73 17.59 -0.90
CA VAL A 436 -22.54 16.62 -1.64
C VAL A 436 -22.54 15.28 -0.91
N VAL A 437 -23.74 14.73 -0.70
CA VAL A 437 -23.90 13.36 -0.17
C VAL A 437 -24.01 12.41 -1.36
N THR A 438 -23.25 11.32 -1.32
CA THR A 438 -23.19 10.29 -2.37
C THR A 438 -23.25 8.90 -1.76
N ASP A 439 -23.57 7.90 -2.57
CA ASP A 439 -23.60 6.49 -2.15
C ASP A 439 -22.17 5.93 -1.96
N GLU A 440 -21.20 6.41 -2.75
CA GLU A 440 -19.80 5.97 -2.66
C GLU A 440 -18.83 7.08 -3.09
N LEU A 441 -17.60 7.01 -2.60
CA LEU A 441 -16.49 7.85 -3.06
C LEU A 441 -15.74 7.16 -4.20
N PRO A 442 -15.25 7.92 -5.19
CA PRO A 442 -14.42 7.35 -6.26
C PRO A 442 -13.06 6.91 -5.69
N HIS A 443 -12.69 5.65 -5.96
CA HIS A 443 -11.45 5.04 -5.49
C HIS A 443 -10.64 4.41 -6.62
N THR A 444 -9.33 4.37 -6.43
CA THR A 444 -8.45 3.51 -7.25
C THR A 444 -8.73 2.03 -6.96
N ALA A 445 -8.20 1.14 -7.79
CA ALA A 445 -8.24 -0.30 -7.55
C ALA A 445 -7.62 -0.73 -6.20
N THR A 446 -6.81 0.14 -5.58
CA THR A 446 -6.17 -0.05 -4.26
C THR A 446 -6.91 0.63 -3.13
N GLY A 447 -8.11 1.17 -3.38
CA GLY A 447 -8.91 1.85 -2.36
C GLY A 447 -8.44 3.26 -2.00
N LYS A 448 -7.55 3.86 -2.78
CA LYS A 448 -7.14 5.26 -2.59
C LYS A 448 -8.16 6.19 -3.25
N ILE A 449 -8.57 7.26 -2.56
CA ILE A 449 -9.53 8.24 -3.09
C ILE A 449 -8.96 8.92 -4.34
N LEU A 450 -9.77 8.94 -5.41
CA LEU A 450 -9.48 9.64 -6.68
C LEU A 450 -9.92 11.11 -6.58
N ARG A 451 -9.11 11.96 -5.94
CA ARG A 451 -9.45 13.36 -5.70
C ARG A 451 -9.79 14.14 -6.97
N ARG A 452 -9.19 13.77 -8.11
CA ARG A 452 -9.55 14.38 -9.41
C ARG A 452 -11.01 14.13 -9.77
N GLU A 453 -11.51 12.92 -9.54
CA GLU A 453 -12.92 12.57 -9.82
C GLU A 453 -13.86 13.19 -8.78
N VAL A 454 -13.44 13.24 -7.51
CA VAL A 454 -14.17 14.00 -6.45
C VAL A 454 -14.32 15.45 -6.86
N ARG A 455 -13.22 16.11 -7.31
CA ARG A 455 -13.23 17.51 -7.78
C ARG A 455 -14.16 17.70 -8.97
N ALA A 456 -14.11 16.81 -9.95
CA ALA A 456 -14.99 16.86 -11.12
C ALA A 456 -16.47 16.70 -10.76
N GLY A 457 -16.79 15.75 -9.86
CA GLY A 457 -18.14 15.53 -9.37
C GLY A 457 -18.70 16.73 -8.59
N LEU A 458 -17.90 17.31 -7.70
CA LEU A 458 -18.31 18.49 -6.91
C LEU A 458 -18.44 19.75 -7.75
N ALA A 459 -17.61 19.92 -8.78
CA ALA A 459 -17.71 21.07 -9.69
C ALA A 459 -19.06 21.13 -10.47
N ALA A 460 -19.69 19.99 -10.68
CA ALA A 460 -21.02 19.91 -11.32
C ALA A 460 -22.19 20.34 -10.42
N HIS A 461 -21.95 20.47 -9.10
CA HIS A 461 -22.96 20.88 -8.10
C HIS A 461 -22.76 22.32 -7.59
N ARG A 462 -22.00 23.12 -8.32
CA ARG A 462 -21.65 24.51 -8.02
C ARG A 462 -22.74 25.50 -8.45
#